data_97deffd98e56f383c35cf04345e2a7b8
#
_entry.id   97deffd98e56f383c35cf04345e2a7b8
#
_cell.length_a   1.000
_cell.length_b   1.000
_cell.length_c   1.000
_cell.angle_alpha   90.00
_cell.angle_beta   90.00
_cell.angle_gamma   90.00
#
_symmetry.space_group_name_H-M   'P 1'
#
loop_
_entity.id
_entity.type
_entity.pdbx_description
1 polymer ?
#
loop_
_entity_poly.entity_id
_entity_poly.type
_entity_poly.pdbx_seq_one_letter_code
_entity_poly.pdbx_strand_id
1 'polypeptide(L)'
;NVQKLSVAQLKKAQFKIESPEEFWKKIEKIQHGWTIYWGLYGGDPDKPDGGPVGNWMGIRPVHIRESIALFLNFTYMIDMPEHEQILEENKDKLYDDNKNPIEVERVLQQMRQQRTLQVGLVYPGNGVGGLGGGTTFGAYQSAWFDHYSSTYACSIMFHELGHVMGYGHSSSFTYGPWAESLMNNFYVNNLYQMPIDSKSYLNSSSNPNKY
;
A
#
# COMPACT_ATOMS: atom_id res chain seq x y z
N ASN A 1 -6.12 0.19 18.11
CA ASN A 1 -5.26 -0.99 18.25
C ASN A 1 -5.66 -2.05 17.24
N VAL A 2 -4.85 -2.24 16.21
CA VAL A 2 -5.01 -3.37 15.30
C VAL A 2 -4.62 -4.63 16.05
N GLN A 3 -5.56 -5.55 16.18
CA GLN A 3 -5.24 -6.88 16.66
C GLN A 3 -4.39 -7.58 15.60
N LYS A 4 -3.22 -8.06 16.00
CA LYS A 4 -2.37 -8.87 15.12
C LYS A 4 -3.14 -10.13 14.73
N LEU A 5 -3.49 -10.27 13.46
CA LEU A 5 -4.16 -11.45 12.93
C LEU A 5 -3.11 -12.41 12.40
N SER A 6 -3.22 -13.68 12.76
CA SER A 6 -2.38 -14.71 12.16
C SER A 6 -2.88 -15.03 10.74
N VAL A 7 -1.99 -15.52 9.90
CA VAL A 7 -2.35 -16.00 8.55
C VAL A 7 -3.44 -17.07 8.63
N ALA A 8 -3.40 -17.93 9.66
CA ALA A 8 -4.44 -18.93 9.88
C ALA A 8 -5.81 -18.30 10.16
N GLN A 9 -5.86 -17.20 10.91
CA GLN A 9 -7.09 -16.46 11.17
C GLN A 9 -7.61 -15.78 9.90
N LEU A 10 -6.74 -15.24 9.08
CA LEU A 10 -7.11 -14.65 7.79
C LEU A 10 -7.60 -15.71 6.80
N LYS A 11 -6.95 -16.87 6.75
CA LYS A 11 -7.43 -18.00 5.93
C LYS A 11 -8.77 -18.54 6.43
N LYS A 12 -9.01 -18.56 7.75
CA LYS A 12 -10.30 -18.95 8.34
C LYS A 12 -11.39 -17.92 8.15
N ALA A 13 -11.05 -16.64 8.16
CA ALA A 13 -11.98 -15.58 7.84
C ALA A 13 -12.50 -15.69 6.39
N GLN A 14 -11.92 -16.66 5.64
CA GLN A 14 -12.33 -17.03 4.30
C GLN A 14 -12.76 -15.82 3.49
N PHE A 15 -11.79 -15.07 2.99
CA PHE A 15 -12.08 -14.18 1.90
C PHE A 15 -12.46 -15.04 0.68
N LYS A 16 -13.60 -15.73 0.76
CA LYS A 16 -14.31 -16.16 -0.43
C LYS A 16 -14.80 -14.90 -1.09
N ILE A 17 -14.04 -14.46 -2.05
CA ILE A 17 -14.38 -13.32 -2.87
C ILE A 17 -15.38 -13.83 -3.88
N GLU A 18 -16.65 -13.84 -3.50
CA GLU A 18 -17.75 -14.24 -4.38
C GLU A 18 -18.06 -13.13 -5.38
N SER A 19 -17.92 -11.89 -4.96
CA SER A 19 -17.90 -10.73 -5.86
C SER A 19 -17.04 -9.62 -5.28
N PRO A 20 -16.41 -8.76 -6.10
CA PRO A 20 -15.69 -7.61 -5.61
C PRO A 20 -16.49 -6.72 -4.67
N GLU A 21 -17.78 -6.50 -4.95
CA GLU A 21 -18.66 -5.64 -4.16
C GLU A 21 -18.89 -6.17 -2.74
N GLU A 22 -19.10 -7.48 -2.57
CA GLU A 22 -19.30 -8.07 -1.24
C GLU A 22 -18.01 -8.03 -0.41
N PHE A 23 -16.90 -8.22 -1.06
CA PHE A 23 -15.60 -8.13 -0.43
C PHE A 23 -15.33 -6.71 0.08
N TRP A 24 -15.66 -5.69 -0.69
CA TRP A 24 -15.48 -4.28 -0.32
C TRP A 24 -16.28 -3.89 0.91
N LYS A 25 -17.51 -4.33 1.01
CA LYS A 25 -18.36 -4.06 2.17
C LYS A 25 -17.77 -4.61 3.48
N LYS A 26 -17.01 -5.70 3.40
CA LYS A 26 -16.40 -6.33 4.58
C LYS A 26 -15.12 -5.65 5.05
N ILE A 27 -14.43 -4.94 4.17
CA ILE A 27 -13.10 -4.38 4.43
C ILE A 27 -12.98 -2.89 4.10
N GLU A 28 -14.09 -2.19 4.04
CA GLU A 28 -14.11 -0.75 3.76
C GLU A 28 -13.24 0.08 4.70
N LYS A 29 -13.10 -0.38 5.94
CA LYS A 29 -12.35 0.34 6.96
C LYS A 29 -11.21 -0.52 7.50
N ILE A 30 -10.03 0.02 7.39
CA ILE A 30 -8.85 -0.46 8.08
C ILE A 30 -8.46 0.53 9.18
N GLN A 31 -7.35 0.26 9.87
CA GLN A 31 -6.86 1.11 10.95
C GLN A 31 -6.84 2.60 10.52
N HIS A 32 -6.99 3.50 11.50
CA HIS A 32 -7.01 4.95 11.31
C HIS A 32 -8.15 5.50 10.43
N GLY A 33 -9.20 4.72 10.24
CA GLY A 33 -10.36 5.15 9.45
C GLY A 33 -10.09 5.28 7.95
N TRP A 34 -9.11 4.56 7.44
CA TRP A 34 -8.92 4.45 6.00
C TRP A 34 -10.04 3.64 5.38
N THR A 35 -10.64 4.18 4.35
CA THR A 35 -11.71 3.52 3.57
C THR A 35 -11.15 3.20 2.19
N ILE A 36 -11.16 1.93 1.83
CA ILE A 36 -10.57 1.44 0.58
C ILE A 36 -11.66 1.06 -0.40
N TYR A 37 -11.60 1.63 -1.59
CA TYR A 37 -12.44 1.27 -2.72
C TYR A 37 -11.56 0.81 -3.89
N TRP A 38 -12.01 -0.21 -4.59
CA TRP A 38 -11.41 -0.67 -5.84
C TRP A 38 -12.18 -0.11 -7.02
N GLY A 39 -12.22 1.21 -7.13
CA GLY A 39 -12.95 1.93 -8.15
C GLY A 39 -12.11 2.29 -9.38
N LEU A 40 -10.79 2.14 -9.29
CA LEU A 40 -9.87 2.47 -10.38
C LEU A 40 -9.40 1.18 -11.04
N TYR A 41 -10.15 0.72 -12.02
CA TYR A 41 -9.76 -0.43 -12.82
C TYR A 41 -10.32 -0.30 -14.23
N GLY A 42 -9.66 -0.94 -15.16
CA GLY A 42 -10.08 -0.99 -16.55
C GLY A 42 -10.02 -2.40 -17.08
N GLY A 43 -10.71 -2.64 -18.19
CA GLY A 43 -10.70 -3.93 -18.82
C GLY A 43 -11.46 -5.03 -18.06
N ASP A 44 -11.34 -6.23 -18.55
CA ASP A 44 -11.94 -7.43 -17.99
C ASP A 44 -11.04 -7.97 -16.87
N PRO A 45 -11.52 -8.16 -15.62
CA PRO A 45 -10.73 -8.73 -14.55
C PRO A 45 -10.22 -10.15 -14.85
N ASP A 46 -10.92 -10.91 -15.70
CA ASP A 46 -10.49 -12.23 -16.15
C ASP A 46 -9.44 -12.16 -17.26
N LYS A 47 -9.23 -10.99 -17.81
CA LYS A 47 -8.24 -10.71 -18.86
C LYS A 47 -7.44 -9.46 -18.49
N PRO A 48 -6.53 -9.55 -17.49
CA PRO A 48 -5.75 -8.39 -17.07
C PRO A 48 -4.95 -7.74 -18.21
N ASP A 49 -4.57 -8.55 -19.21
CA ASP A 49 -3.88 -8.11 -20.43
C ASP A 49 -4.83 -7.69 -21.53
N GLY A 50 -6.13 -7.77 -21.31
CA GLY A 50 -7.19 -7.62 -22.32
C GLY A 50 -7.59 -6.19 -22.63
N GLY A 51 -6.76 -5.23 -22.32
CA GLY A 51 -6.97 -3.85 -22.68
C GLY A 51 -7.10 -2.92 -21.48
N PRO A 52 -6.11 -2.04 -21.31
CA PRO A 52 -6.18 -1.01 -20.29
C PRO A 52 -7.24 0.01 -20.63
N VAL A 53 -7.85 0.60 -19.58
CA VAL A 53 -8.63 1.83 -19.69
C VAL A 53 -7.78 2.95 -19.11
N GLY A 54 -7.22 3.77 -19.97
CA GLY A 54 -6.23 4.77 -19.57
C GLY A 54 -4.98 4.09 -18.98
N ASN A 55 -4.69 4.37 -17.72
CA ASN A 55 -3.57 3.77 -16.98
C ASN A 55 -3.95 2.51 -16.18
N TRP A 56 -5.18 2.03 -16.28
CA TRP A 56 -5.72 1.02 -15.38
C TRP A 56 -5.99 -0.30 -16.08
N MET A 57 -5.73 -1.39 -15.37
CA MET A 57 -6.00 -2.76 -15.80
C MET A 57 -7.13 -3.37 -15.00
N GLY A 58 -7.67 -4.47 -15.50
CA GLY A 58 -8.58 -5.33 -14.78
C GLY A 58 -7.94 -5.91 -13.51
N ILE A 59 -8.75 -6.04 -12.46
CA ILE A 59 -8.32 -6.49 -11.14
C ILE A 59 -8.82 -7.91 -10.91
N ARG A 60 -7.96 -8.74 -10.32
CA ARG A 60 -8.29 -10.09 -9.85
C ARG A 60 -8.38 -10.10 -8.32
N PRO A 61 -9.07 -11.10 -7.72
CA PRO A 61 -9.16 -11.27 -6.28
C PRO A 61 -7.80 -11.27 -5.56
N VAL A 62 -6.76 -11.82 -6.21
CA VAL A 62 -5.42 -11.85 -5.63
C VAL A 62 -4.83 -10.45 -5.43
N HIS A 63 -5.08 -9.52 -6.34
CA HIS A 63 -4.60 -8.13 -6.21
C HIS A 63 -5.29 -7.43 -5.04
N ILE A 64 -6.59 -7.66 -4.87
CA ILE A 64 -7.35 -7.13 -3.73
C ILE A 64 -6.78 -7.68 -2.43
N ARG A 65 -6.52 -8.97 -2.37
CA ARG A 65 -5.95 -9.64 -1.19
C ARG A 65 -4.59 -9.07 -0.81
N GLU A 66 -3.71 -8.87 -1.80
CA GLU A 66 -2.38 -8.29 -1.57
C GLU A 66 -2.44 -6.86 -1.07
N SER A 67 -3.34 -6.05 -1.60
CA SER A 67 -3.48 -4.68 -1.14
C SER A 67 -4.04 -4.59 0.28
N ILE A 68 -4.97 -5.48 0.64
CA ILE A 68 -5.46 -5.54 2.02
C ILE A 68 -4.33 -5.89 2.97
N ALA A 69 -3.51 -6.88 2.62
CA ALA A 69 -2.35 -7.25 3.40
C ALA A 69 -1.41 -6.06 3.61
N LEU A 70 -1.12 -5.32 2.53
CA LEU A 70 -0.29 -4.12 2.61
C LEU A 70 -0.92 -3.06 3.54
N PHE A 71 -2.17 -2.69 3.33
CA PHE A 71 -2.80 -1.61 4.10
C PHE A 71 -2.99 -1.98 5.56
N LEU A 72 -3.30 -3.22 5.89
CA LEU A 72 -3.36 -3.67 7.29
C LEU A 72 -1.99 -3.61 7.96
N ASN A 73 -0.95 -4.12 7.32
CA ASN A 73 0.41 -4.05 7.82
C ASN A 73 0.86 -2.60 7.97
N PHE A 74 0.54 -1.78 7.01
CA PHE A 74 0.89 -0.38 6.95
C PHE A 74 0.31 0.43 8.10
N THR A 75 -1.00 0.29 8.32
CA THR A 75 -1.67 1.00 9.42
C THR A 75 -1.21 0.51 10.78
N TYR A 76 -0.80 -0.74 10.89
CA TYR A 76 -0.16 -1.27 12.10
C TYR A 76 1.23 -0.64 12.33
N MET A 77 2.04 -0.56 11.28
CA MET A 77 3.38 0.03 11.34
C MET A 77 3.35 1.49 11.80
N ILE A 78 2.38 2.26 11.34
CA ILE A 78 2.23 3.67 11.70
C ILE A 78 2.13 3.88 13.22
N ASP A 79 1.61 2.91 13.95
CA ASP A 79 1.45 2.96 15.40
C ASP A 79 2.63 2.34 16.19
N MET A 80 3.62 1.79 15.51
CA MET A 80 4.78 1.21 16.18
C MET A 80 5.67 2.31 16.77
N PRO A 81 6.03 2.23 18.08
CA PRO A 81 6.94 3.19 18.68
C PRO A 81 8.30 3.24 17.96
N GLU A 82 8.78 2.11 17.48
CA GLU A 82 10.05 1.98 16.76
C GLU A 82 10.04 2.72 15.44
N HIS A 83 8.88 2.78 14.77
CA HIS A 83 8.71 3.55 13.54
C HIS A 83 8.77 5.05 13.83
N GLU A 84 8.09 5.51 14.86
CA GLU A 84 8.15 6.91 15.31
C GLU A 84 9.58 7.31 15.69
N GLN A 85 10.30 6.44 16.40
CA GLN A 85 11.70 6.65 16.76
C GLN A 85 12.58 6.85 15.52
N ILE A 86 12.44 6.02 14.50
CA ILE A 86 13.20 6.17 13.25
C ILE A 86 12.92 7.49 12.56
N LEU A 87 11.67 7.95 12.55
CA LEU A 87 11.32 9.27 12.00
C LEU A 87 11.99 10.38 12.81
N GLU A 88 11.99 10.31 14.14
CA GLU A 88 12.65 11.28 15.01
C GLU A 88 14.18 11.32 14.79
N GLU A 89 14.80 10.15 14.67
CA GLU A 89 16.25 10.05 14.40
C GLU A 89 16.64 10.59 13.03
N ASN A 90 15.69 10.72 12.11
CA ASN A 90 15.90 11.19 10.74
C ASN A 90 15.07 12.44 10.39
N LYS A 91 14.65 13.19 11.39
CA LYS A 91 13.77 14.35 11.20
C LYS A 91 14.33 15.44 10.28
N ASP A 92 15.64 15.54 10.19
CA ASP A 92 16.34 16.44 9.28
C ASP A 92 16.20 16.08 7.80
N LYS A 93 15.71 14.87 7.52
CA LYS A 93 15.47 14.34 6.17
C LYS A 93 13.99 14.45 5.75
N LEU A 94 13.15 15.09 6.54
CA LEU A 94 11.73 15.28 6.28
C LEU A 94 11.46 16.71 5.84
N TYR A 95 11.15 16.91 4.56
CA TYR A 95 10.89 18.23 4.00
C TYR A 95 9.84 18.17 2.86
N ASP A 96 9.13 19.28 2.69
CA ASP A 96 8.15 19.47 1.61
C ASP A 96 8.81 19.81 0.25
N ASP A 97 7.99 20.09 -0.75
CA ASP A 97 8.45 20.43 -2.10
C ASP A 97 9.24 21.74 -2.16
N ASN A 98 9.07 22.64 -1.21
CA ASN A 98 9.80 23.90 -1.08
C ASN A 98 11.04 23.75 -0.18
N LYS A 99 11.39 22.53 0.20
CA LYS A 99 12.50 22.22 1.11
C LYS A 99 12.30 22.74 2.54
N ASN A 100 11.09 23.08 2.92
CA ASN A 100 10.75 23.40 4.29
C ASN A 100 10.69 22.12 5.14
N PRO A 101 11.30 22.10 6.32
CA PRO A 101 11.22 20.94 7.19
C PRO A 101 9.78 20.66 7.64
N ILE A 102 9.45 19.38 7.73
CA ILE A 102 8.15 18.90 8.23
C ILE A 102 8.39 18.17 9.54
N GLU A 103 7.70 18.58 10.58
CA GLU A 103 7.81 17.94 11.90
C GLU A 103 7.29 16.50 11.88
N VAL A 104 7.94 15.63 12.64
CA VAL A 104 7.56 14.20 12.73
C VAL A 104 6.10 14.05 13.15
N GLU A 105 5.64 14.84 14.11
CA GLU A 105 4.25 14.84 14.55
C GLU A 105 3.29 15.10 13.39
N ARG A 106 3.64 16.04 12.50
CA ARG A 106 2.84 16.35 11.31
C ARG A 106 2.81 15.20 10.33
N VAL A 107 3.94 14.52 10.11
CA VAL A 107 4.02 13.34 9.25
C VAL A 107 3.10 12.24 9.79
N LEU A 108 3.20 11.95 11.09
CA LEU A 108 2.37 10.93 11.73
C LEU A 108 0.88 11.28 11.68
N GLN A 109 0.51 12.54 11.88
CA GLN A 109 -0.87 13.00 11.71
C GLN A 109 -1.39 12.75 10.29
N GLN A 110 -0.58 13.08 9.28
CA GLN A 110 -0.94 12.85 7.88
C GLN A 110 -1.09 11.37 7.56
N MET A 111 -0.25 10.52 8.13
CA MET A 111 -0.34 9.07 7.95
C MET A 111 -1.55 8.46 8.67
N ARG A 112 -1.92 9.01 9.84
CA ARG A 112 -2.99 8.49 10.71
C ARG A 112 -4.36 9.09 10.44
N GLN A 113 -4.46 10.14 9.64
CA GLN A 113 -5.75 10.79 9.38
C GLN A 113 -6.72 9.89 8.63
N GLN A 114 -8.02 10.12 8.81
CA GLN A 114 -9.04 9.48 7.99
C GLN A 114 -8.85 9.84 6.52
N ARG A 115 -8.97 8.84 5.66
CA ARG A 115 -8.91 9.03 4.21
C ARG A 115 -9.69 7.99 3.45
N THR A 116 -10.06 8.34 2.25
CA THR A 116 -10.59 7.43 1.25
C THR A 116 -9.53 7.20 0.18
N LEU A 117 -9.27 5.92 -0.14
CA LEU A 117 -8.38 5.54 -1.22
C LEU A 117 -9.17 4.82 -2.31
N GLN A 118 -9.04 5.32 -3.52
CA GLN A 118 -9.46 4.66 -4.75
C GLN A 118 -8.26 3.88 -5.27
N VAL A 119 -8.31 2.57 -5.15
CA VAL A 119 -7.18 1.69 -5.45
C VAL A 119 -7.38 0.99 -6.78
N GLY A 120 -6.31 0.84 -7.53
CA GLY A 120 -6.31 0.20 -8.83
C GLY A 120 -4.99 -0.48 -9.18
N LEU A 121 -5.06 -1.31 -10.22
CA LEU A 121 -3.91 -1.94 -10.83
C LEU A 121 -3.46 -1.10 -12.03
N VAL A 122 -2.22 -0.63 -12.01
CA VAL A 122 -1.66 0.21 -13.07
C VAL A 122 -1.18 -0.65 -14.24
N TYR A 123 -1.51 -0.23 -15.44
CA TYR A 123 -1.03 -0.86 -16.67
C TYR A 123 0.42 -0.48 -16.96
N PRO A 124 1.36 -1.44 -16.97
CA PRO A 124 2.78 -1.13 -17.10
C PRO A 124 3.20 -0.67 -18.49
N GLY A 125 2.36 -0.91 -19.51
CA GLY A 125 2.66 -0.56 -20.90
C GLY A 125 2.80 0.94 -21.17
N ASN A 126 2.31 1.80 -20.27
CA ASN A 126 2.42 3.26 -20.37
C ASN A 126 3.69 3.82 -19.72
N GLY A 127 4.59 2.97 -19.24
CA GLY A 127 5.80 3.41 -18.53
C GLY A 127 5.56 4.01 -17.15
N VAL A 128 4.36 3.81 -16.59
CA VAL A 128 3.97 4.29 -15.28
C VAL A 128 4.01 3.14 -14.29
N GLY A 129 4.84 3.24 -13.25
CA GLY A 129 4.98 2.21 -12.22
C GLY A 129 3.94 2.29 -11.12
N GLY A 130 3.41 3.49 -10.88
CA GLY A 130 2.39 3.76 -9.88
C GLY A 130 1.70 5.09 -10.14
N LEU A 131 0.59 5.32 -9.48
CA LEU A 131 -0.18 6.56 -9.51
C LEU A 131 -0.69 6.88 -8.11
N GLY A 132 -0.50 8.11 -7.68
CA GLY A 132 -0.93 8.58 -6.36
C GLY A 132 -1.32 10.04 -6.38
N GLY A 133 -2.19 10.42 -5.47
CA GLY A 133 -2.61 11.80 -5.25
C GLY A 133 -4.09 11.92 -4.95
N GLY A 134 -4.45 12.82 -4.04
CA GLY A 134 -5.83 12.92 -3.57
C GLY A 134 -6.31 11.59 -3.00
N THR A 135 -7.27 10.95 -3.67
CA THR A 135 -7.77 9.63 -3.29
C THR A 135 -7.16 8.49 -4.10
N THR A 136 -6.41 8.80 -5.15
CA THR A 136 -5.87 7.80 -6.07
C THR A 136 -4.67 7.07 -5.45
N PHE A 137 -4.68 5.75 -5.51
CA PHE A 137 -3.55 4.93 -5.12
C PHE A 137 -3.47 3.69 -6.02
N GLY A 138 -2.41 3.58 -6.78
CA GLY A 138 -2.23 2.45 -7.68
C GLY A 138 -0.77 2.11 -7.91
N ALA A 139 -0.54 0.84 -8.23
CA ALA A 139 0.76 0.34 -8.65
C ALA A 139 0.58 -0.80 -9.64
N TYR A 140 1.61 -1.14 -10.39
CA TYR A 140 1.53 -2.29 -11.28
C TYR A 140 1.66 -3.62 -10.53
N GLN A 141 1.29 -4.69 -11.20
CA GLN A 141 1.09 -6.01 -10.60
C GLN A 141 2.27 -6.49 -9.75
N SER A 142 3.49 -6.39 -10.25
CA SER A 142 4.66 -6.87 -9.52
C SER A 142 4.88 -6.12 -8.20
N ALA A 143 4.59 -4.83 -8.15
CA ALA A 143 4.70 -4.07 -6.92
C ALA A 143 3.75 -4.60 -5.83
N TRP A 144 2.51 -4.96 -6.19
CA TRP A 144 1.57 -5.57 -5.25
C TRP A 144 2.05 -6.92 -4.71
N PHE A 145 2.61 -7.77 -5.59
CA PHE A 145 3.07 -9.09 -5.17
C PHE A 145 4.42 -9.07 -4.44
N ASP A 146 5.29 -8.15 -4.81
CA ASP A 146 6.65 -8.12 -4.29
C ASP A 146 6.82 -7.25 -3.04
N HIS A 147 5.79 -6.56 -2.59
CA HIS A 147 5.87 -5.64 -1.44
C HIS A 147 6.33 -6.30 -0.13
N TYR A 148 6.20 -7.61 -0.02
CA TYR A 148 6.66 -8.34 1.16
C TYR A 148 8.18 -8.54 1.20
N SER A 149 8.86 -8.50 0.08
CA SER A 149 10.26 -8.93 0.01
C SER A 149 11.16 -7.99 -0.79
N SER A 150 10.58 -7.04 -1.49
CA SER A 150 11.29 -6.11 -2.35
C SER A 150 11.20 -4.68 -1.84
N THR A 151 12.33 -4.11 -1.44
CA THR A 151 12.40 -2.70 -1.08
C THR A 151 12.01 -1.79 -2.25
N TYR A 152 12.29 -2.22 -3.48
CA TYR A 152 11.88 -1.50 -4.67
C TYR A 152 10.36 -1.41 -4.81
N ALA A 153 9.67 -2.53 -4.66
CA ALA A 153 8.20 -2.54 -4.70
C ALA A 153 7.60 -1.69 -3.58
N CYS A 154 8.13 -1.79 -2.38
CA CYS A 154 7.70 -0.97 -1.25
C CYS A 154 7.95 0.52 -1.49
N SER A 155 9.09 0.90 -2.08
CA SER A 155 9.37 2.31 -2.37
C SER A 155 8.36 2.91 -3.34
N ILE A 156 7.86 2.14 -4.31
CA ILE A 156 6.76 2.57 -5.19
C ILE A 156 5.50 2.84 -4.38
N MET A 157 5.12 1.91 -3.51
CA MET A 157 3.92 2.07 -2.68
C MET A 157 4.01 3.31 -1.77
N PHE A 158 5.14 3.50 -1.12
CA PHE A 158 5.34 4.66 -0.25
C PHE A 158 5.47 5.97 -1.03
N HIS A 159 6.07 5.94 -2.22
CA HIS A 159 6.08 7.07 -3.14
C HIS A 159 4.65 7.54 -3.45
N GLU A 160 3.77 6.62 -3.83
CA GLU A 160 2.39 6.96 -4.14
C GLU A 160 1.62 7.45 -2.89
N LEU A 161 1.91 6.88 -1.71
CA LEU A 161 1.36 7.41 -0.47
C LEU A 161 1.85 8.84 -0.19
N GLY A 162 3.10 9.15 -0.49
CA GLY A 162 3.62 10.52 -0.41
C GLY A 162 2.77 11.50 -1.20
N HIS A 163 2.37 11.14 -2.41
CA HIS A 163 1.45 11.94 -3.21
C HIS A 163 0.05 12.04 -2.59
N VAL A 164 -0.46 10.97 -2.04
CA VAL A 164 -1.75 10.98 -1.30
C VAL A 164 -1.69 11.92 -0.10
N MET A 165 -0.54 12.00 0.57
CA MET A 165 -0.31 12.95 1.67
C MET A 165 -0.18 14.40 1.20
N GLY A 166 -0.10 14.66 -0.10
CA GLY A 166 -0.04 15.99 -0.70
C GLY A 166 1.35 16.44 -1.12
N TYR A 167 2.34 15.55 -1.17
CA TYR A 167 3.71 15.88 -1.54
C TYR A 167 4.02 15.54 -3.01
N GLY A 168 4.82 16.37 -3.64
CA GLY A 168 5.30 16.19 -5.00
C GLY A 168 6.72 15.60 -5.06
N HIS A 169 7.28 15.56 -6.26
CA HIS A 169 8.56 14.92 -6.54
C HIS A 169 9.78 15.66 -5.95
N SER A 170 9.63 16.93 -5.58
CA SER A 170 10.71 17.70 -4.95
C SER A 170 10.80 17.53 -3.44
N SER A 171 9.82 16.84 -2.83
CA SER A 171 9.81 16.52 -1.41
C SER A 171 10.65 15.30 -1.06
N SER A 172 10.89 15.11 0.23
CA SER A 172 11.49 13.87 0.74
C SER A 172 10.53 12.68 0.78
N PHE A 173 9.25 12.90 0.49
CA PHE A 173 8.16 11.91 0.66
C PHE A 173 7.86 11.09 -0.60
N THR A 174 8.52 11.36 -1.69
CA THR A 174 8.34 10.63 -2.94
C THR A 174 9.66 9.97 -3.37
N TYR A 175 10.53 10.66 -4.09
CA TYR A 175 11.85 10.17 -4.45
C TYR A 175 12.91 10.40 -3.35
N GLY A 176 12.54 10.90 -2.22
CA GLY A 176 13.46 11.19 -1.14
C GLY A 176 13.52 10.11 -0.07
N PRO A 177 14.28 10.37 1.00
CA PRO A 177 14.60 9.39 2.03
C PRO A 177 13.40 8.73 2.70
N TRP A 178 12.29 9.44 2.82
CA TRP A 178 11.12 8.91 3.50
C TRP A 178 10.59 7.64 2.78
N ALA A 179 10.27 7.72 1.50
CA ALA A 179 9.77 6.57 0.75
C ALA A 179 10.88 5.54 0.49
N GLU A 180 12.06 6.00 0.10
CA GLU A 180 13.13 5.13 -0.42
C GLU A 180 13.92 4.40 0.67
N SER A 181 13.96 4.91 1.89
CA SER A 181 14.72 4.26 2.96
C SER A 181 13.98 4.14 4.27
N LEU A 182 13.37 5.20 4.78
CA LEU A 182 12.76 5.17 6.12
C LEU A 182 11.53 4.26 6.17
N MET A 183 10.65 4.35 5.18
CA MET A 183 9.43 3.56 5.17
C MET A 183 9.65 2.15 4.63
N ASN A 184 10.20 2.03 3.43
CA ASN A 184 10.33 0.73 2.79
C ASN A 184 11.27 -0.21 3.56
N ASN A 185 12.41 0.26 4.00
CA ASN A 185 13.35 -0.57 4.75
C ASN A 185 12.78 -0.96 6.11
N PHE A 186 12.15 -0.02 6.80
CA PHE A 186 11.49 -0.35 8.07
C PHE A 186 10.41 -1.40 7.88
N TYR A 187 9.55 -1.23 6.88
CA TYR A 187 8.48 -2.17 6.60
C TYR A 187 9.03 -3.58 6.31
N VAL A 188 9.95 -3.70 5.37
CA VAL A 188 10.51 -5.01 4.98
C VAL A 188 11.25 -5.68 6.13
N ASN A 189 12.03 -4.92 6.91
CA ASN A 189 12.81 -5.46 8.02
C ASN A 189 11.95 -5.85 9.23
N ASN A 190 10.73 -5.34 9.33
CA ASN A 190 9.83 -5.60 10.46
C ASN A 190 8.60 -6.42 10.05
N LEU A 191 8.60 -7.06 8.90
CA LEU A 191 7.48 -7.88 8.42
C LEU A 191 7.06 -8.96 9.42
N TYR A 192 8.01 -9.52 10.16
CA TYR A 192 7.73 -10.54 11.18
C TYR A 192 6.87 -10.04 12.35
N GLN A 193 6.77 -8.73 12.52
CA GLN A 193 5.94 -8.08 13.54
C GLN A 193 4.58 -7.62 13.00
N MET A 194 4.36 -7.72 11.68
CA MET A 194 3.14 -7.21 11.05
C MET A 194 1.94 -8.14 11.27
N PRO A 195 0.70 -7.62 11.20
CA PRO A 195 -0.52 -8.42 11.36
C PRO A 195 -0.61 -9.58 10.38
N ILE A 196 -0.15 -9.38 9.16
CA ILE A 196 -0.11 -10.41 8.14
C ILE A 196 1.28 -11.03 8.11
N ASP A 197 1.36 -12.32 8.43
CA ASP A 197 2.59 -13.09 8.29
C ASP A 197 2.90 -13.28 6.80
N SER A 198 3.82 -12.46 6.31
CA SER A 198 4.16 -12.39 4.90
C SER A 198 4.72 -13.69 4.32
N LYS A 199 5.55 -14.43 5.07
CA LYS A 199 6.20 -15.64 4.54
C LYS A 199 5.22 -16.74 4.19
N SER A 200 4.25 -17.01 5.05
CA SER A 200 3.22 -18.02 4.79
C SER A 200 2.20 -17.56 3.75
N TYR A 201 1.98 -16.27 3.65
CA TYR A 201 1.04 -15.67 2.70
C TYR A 201 1.61 -15.62 1.29
N LEU A 202 2.88 -15.26 1.15
CA LEU A 202 3.59 -15.17 -0.12
C LEU A 202 3.62 -16.47 -0.93
N ASN A 203 3.72 -17.61 -0.27
CA ASN A 203 3.75 -18.91 -0.96
C ASN A 203 2.50 -19.17 -1.80
N SER A 204 1.41 -18.48 -1.51
CA SER A 204 0.17 -18.60 -2.28
C SER A 204 -0.07 -17.42 -3.21
N SER A 205 0.50 -16.26 -2.92
CA SER A 205 0.24 -15.02 -3.63
C SER A 205 1.31 -14.66 -4.66
N SER A 206 2.50 -15.20 -4.55
CA SER A 206 3.60 -14.93 -5.48
C SER A 206 3.39 -15.45 -6.92
N ASN A 207 2.34 -16.25 -7.15
CA ASN A 207 1.97 -16.71 -8.48
C ASN A 207 0.61 -16.10 -8.89
N PRO A 208 0.61 -15.03 -9.70
CA PRO A 208 -0.63 -14.37 -10.14
C PRO A 208 -1.53 -15.26 -10.99
N ASN A 209 -1.01 -16.34 -11.55
CA ASN A 209 -1.78 -17.29 -12.36
C ASN A 209 -2.53 -18.34 -11.52
N LYS A 210 -2.39 -18.28 -10.20
CA LYS A 210 -2.96 -19.28 -9.30
C LYS A 210 -4.40 -18.95 -8.86
N TYR A 211 -4.90 -17.79 -9.23
CA TYR A 211 -6.20 -17.27 -8.79
C TYR A 211 -7.00 -16.72 -9.96
#